data_b50358d91bc2cf1e1334e985dd9322a9
#
_entry.id   b50358d91bc2cf1e1334e985dd9322a9
#
_cell.length_a   1.000
_cell.length_b   1.000
_cell.length_c   1.000
_cell.angle_alpha   90.00
_cell.angle_beta   90.00
_cell.angle_gamma   90.00
#
_symmetry.space_group_name_H-M   'P 1'
#
loop_
_entity.id
_entity.type
_entity.pdbx_description
1 polymer ?
#
loop_
_entity_poly.entity_id
_entity_poly.type
_entity_poly.pdbx_seq_one_letter_code
_entity_poly.pdbx_strand_id
1 'polypeptide(L)'
;DRVIIANQVVVPGEIEWLAKSLSEGFEVFCYIDSIAGIEIMNETLARVRPVRPLPVLLEMGIAGGRTGLRTIDEALLVAAEVARSPYLALTGTSGFEGIIQAHGDRPVAEPVEKFLDQIVEVTHAIDANGWFEPSPELIVTAGGSAFFDHVVDRLSRLETALPLRVVIRSGCYITHDDGSLHQASPMGETPRTGHDDRLVAAIEIWGVVLSRPEPGRA
;
A
#
# COMPACT_ATOMS: atom_id res chain seq x y z
N ASP A 1 15.05 -12.62 3.49
CA ASP A 1 13.80 -12.35 2.75
C ASP A 1 13.22 -11.02 3.25
N ARG A 2 12.47 -10.33 2.37
CA ARG A 2 11.81 -9.04 2.65
C ARG A 2 10.30 -9.19 2.53
N VAL A 3 9.56 -8.70 3.52
CA VAL A 3 8.09 -8.81 3.54
C VAL A 3 7.47 -7.48 3.97
N ILE A 4 6.45 -7.05 3.22
CA ILE A 4 5.57 -5.95 3.63
C ILE A 4 4.24 -6.54 4.08
N ILE A 5 3.92 -6.38 5.36
CA ILE A 5 2.58 -6.60 5.88
C ILE A 5 1.79 -5.34 5.56
N ALA A 6 0.99 -5.43 4.50
CA ALA A 6 0.25 -4.30 3.96
C ALA A 6 -0.97 -3.95 4.84
N ASN A 7 -0.73 -3.76 6.13
CA ASN A 7 -1.72 -3.40 7.14
C ASN A 7 -1.04 -2.88 8.41
N GLN A 8 -1.83 -2.23 9.28
CA GLN A 8 -1.43 -1.90 10.64
C GLN A 8 -1.37 -3.18 11.50
N VAL A 9 -0.34 -3.26 12.34
CA VAL A 9 -0.18 -4.35 13.30
C VAL A 9 -0.35 -3.76 14.71
N VAL A 10 -1.48 -4.06 15.34
CA VAL A 10 -1.87 -3.47 16.63
C VAL A 10 -2.06 -4.51 17.74
N VAL A 11 -1.92 -5.79 17.43
CA VAL A 11 -2.00 -6.88 18.42
C VAL A 11 -0.63 -7.10 19.05
N PRO A 12 -0.46 -6.98 20.38
CA PRO A 12 0.84 -7.09 21.02
C PRO A 12 1.63 -8.35 20.65
N GLY A 13 0.98 -9.52 20.61
CA GLY A 13 1.65 -10.77 20.23
C GLY A 13 2.15 -10.79 18.79
N GLU A 14 1.50 -10.09 17.87
CA GLU A 14 1.96 -9.94 16.48
C GLU A 14 3.15 -8.97 16.42
N ILE A 15 3.13 -7.89 17.19
CA ILE A 15 4.25 -6.94 17.30
C ILE A 15 5.49 -7.65 17.88
N GLU A 16 5.32 -8.49 18.90
CA GLU A 16 6.38 -9.31 19.47
C GLU A 16 6.97 -10.28 18.44
N TRP A 17 6.11 -10.89 17.62
CA TRP A 17 6.54 -11.77 16.52
C TRP A 17 7.35 -10.99 15.47
N LEU A 18 6.95 -9.76 15.11
CA LEU A 18 7.72 -8.89 14.21
C LEU A 18 9.11 -8.58 14.79
N ALA A 19 9.18 -8.21 16.06
CA ALA A 19 10.45 -7.93 16.75
C ALA A 19 11.37 -9.15 16.75
N LYS A 20 10.82 -10.35 16.95
CA LYS A 20 11.57 -11.61 16.86
C LYS A 20 12.07 -11.88 15.44
N SER A 21 11.21 -11.69 14.44
CA SER A 21 11.58 -11.87 13.02
C SER A 21 12.74 -10.96 12.62
N LEU A 22 12.78 -9.71 13.09
CA LEU A 22 13.91 -8.81 12.89
C LEU A 22 15.23 -9.39 13.48
N SER A 23 15.15 -10.05 14.64
CA SER A 23 16.30 -10.68 15.29
C SER A 23 16.79 -11.92 14.52
N GLU A 24 15.93 -12.57 13.78
CA GLU A 24 16.22 -13.71 12.91
C GLU A 24 16.72 -13.31 11.51
N GLY A 25 16.89 -12.01 11.27
CA GLY A 25 17.43 -11.47 10.02
C GLY A 25 16.40 -11.23 8.90
N PHE A 26 15.09 -11.29 9.20
CA PHE A 26 14.07 -10.89 8.25
C PHE A 26 13.99 -9.36 8.14
N GLU A 27 13.74 -8.87 6.95
CA GLU A 27 13.34 -7.48 6.71
C GLU A 27 11.81 -7.43 6.61
N VAL A 28 11.19 -7.01 7.71
CA VAL A 28 9.74 -6.93 7.82
C VAL A 28 9.33 -5.48 7.95
N PHE A 29 8.30 -5.09 7.22
CA PHE A 29 7.68 -3.75 7.23
C PHE A 29 6.19 -3.91 7.51
N CYS A 30 5.61 -2.96 8.25
CA CYS A 30 4.17 -2.87 8.42
C CYS A 30 3.72 -1.40 8.31
N TYR A 31 2.42 -1.15 8.34
CA TYR A 31 1.89 0.20 8.20
C TYR A 31 1.64 0.87 9.54
N ILE A 32 1.72 2.20 9.50
CA ILE A 32 1.34 3.09 10.60
C ILE A 32 0.47 4.23 10.06
N ASP A 33 -0.62 4.56 10.74
CA ASP A 33 -1.55 5.61 10.36
C ASP A 33 -2.17 6.36 11.55
N SER A 34 -1.65 6.17 12.75
CA SER A 34 -2.23 6.81 13.93
C SER A 34 -1.26 6.90 15.11
N ILE A 35 -1.45 7.92 15.94
CA ILE A 35 -0.71 8.05 17.21
C ILE A 35 -1.01 6.87 18.13
N ALA A 36 -2.26 6.43 18.23
CA ALA A 36 -2.64 5.28 19.04
C ALA A 36 -1.90 3.99 18.59
N GLY A 37 -1.71 3.80 17.29
CA GLY A 37 -0.91 2.69 16.76
C GLY A 37 0.56 2.78 17.19
N ILE A 38 1.14 3.99 17.16
CA ILE A 38 2.51 4.24 17.64
C ILE A 38 2.63 3.91 19.13
N GLU A 39 1.67 4.35 19.96
CA GLU A 39 1.65 4.09 21.39
C GLU A 39 1.62 2.59 21.71
N ILE A 40 0.73 1.83 21.06
CA ILE A 40 0.64 0.36 21.22
C ILE A 40 1.95 -0.32 20.82
N MET A 41 2.53 0.07 19.67
CA MET A 41 3.81 -0.47 19.20
C MET A 41 4.93 -0.13 20.18
N ASN A 42 5.06 1.11 20.59
CA ASN A 42 6.10 1.55 21.52
C ASN A 42 6.00 0.84 22.87
N GLU A 43 4.80 0.71 23.44
CA GLU A 43 4.58 0.00 24.70
C GLU A 43 5.00 -1.47 24.60
N THR A 44 4.64 -2.14 23.51
CA THR A 44 4.97 -3.54 23.29
C THR A 44 6.47 -3.73 23.04
N LEU A 45 7.06 -2.94 22.15
CA LEU A 45 8.48 -3.02 21.79
C LEU A 45 9.40 -2.62 22.95
N ALA A 46 8.98 -1.73 23.84
CA ALA A 46 9.71 -1.40 25.06
C ALA A 46 9.91 -2.63 25.99
N ARG A 47 8.94 -3.55 26.00
CA ARG A 47 9.03 -4.81 26.76
C ARG A 47 9.95 -5.82 26.09
N VAL A 48 9.83 -5.94 24.76
CA VAL A 48 10.56 -6.95 23.96
C VAL A 48 12.00 -6.54 23.69
N ARG A 49 12.26 -5.25 23.56
CA ARG A 49 13.58 -4.65 23.24
C ARG A 49 14.20 -5.25 21.98
N PRO A 50 13.62 -4.95 20.79
CA PRO A 50 14.12 -5.49 19.53
C PRO A 50 15.58 -5.08 19.27
N VAL A 51 16.30 -5.87 18.50
CA VAL A 51 17.71 -5.62 18.13
C VAL A 51 17.92 -4.33 17.32
N ARG A 52 16.87 -3.86 16.66
CA ARG A 52 16.81 -2.58 15.92
C ARG A 52 15.36 -2.09 15.89
N PRO A 53 15.14 -0.79 15.61
CA PRO A 53 13.78 -0.28 15.44
C PRO A 53 12.99 -1.05 14.37
N LEU A 54 11.69 -1.21 14.59
CA LEU A 54 10.77 -1.86 13.63
C LEU A 54 10.52 -0.92 12.44
N PRO A 55 10.84 -1.34 11.22
CA PRO A 55 10.56 -0.53 10.02
C PRO A 55 9.06 -0.39 9.79
N VAL A 56 8.60 0.85 9.64
CA VAL A 56 7.20 1.17 9.34
C VAL A 56 7.09 2.06 8.10
N LEU A 57 5.98 1.91 7.38
CA LEU A 57 5.59 2.75 6.25
C LEU A 57 4.35 3.55 6.67
N LEU A 58 4.39 4.86 6.52
CA LEU A 58 3.25 5.71 6.80
C LEU A 58 2.18 5.51 5.72
N GLU A 59 0.96 5.15 6.12
CA GLU A 59 -0.11 4.91 5.16
C GLU A 59 -1.00 6.12 4.97
N MET A 60 -1.11 6.58 3.71
CA MET A 60 -2.13 7.52 3.26
C MET A 60 -3.41 6.77 2.87
N GLY A 61 -4.54 7.35 3.20
CA GLY A 61 -5.87 6.80 2.92
C GLY A 61 -6.81 7.83 2.29
N ILE A 62 -8.00 7.38 1.96
CA ILE A 62 -9.02 8.13 1.25
C ILE A 62 -10.21 8.36 2.18
N ALA A 63 -10.80 9.55 2.16
CA ALA A 63 -11.99 9.85 2.94
C ALA A 63 -13.12 8.84 2.65
N GLY A 64 -13.68 8.23 3.70
CA GLY A 64 -14.65 7.13 3.59
C GLY A 64 -14.06 5.78 3.20
N GLY A 65 -12.73 5.69 2.99
CA GLY A 65 -12.01 4.45 2.71
C GLY A 65 -11.68 3.65 3.97
N ARG A 66 -10.79 2.65 3.82
CA ARG A 66 -10.43 1.70 4.90
C ARG A 66 -9.56 2.34 5.97
N THR A 67 -8.26 2.28 5.77
CA THR A 67 -7.18 2.67 6.67
C THR A 67 -6.44 3.89 6.12
N GLY A 68 -5.41 4.35 6.81
CA GLY A 68 -4.53 5.43 6.38
C GLY A 68 -5.00 6.84 6.81
N LEU A 69 -4.10 7.77 6.76
CA LEU A 69 -4.29 9.17 7.10
C LEU A 69 -5.02 9.92 5.99
N ARG A 70 -5.82 10.90 6.33
CA ARG A 70 -6.71 11.59 5.39
C ARG A 70 -6.15 12.91 4.88
N THR A 71 -5.26 13.52 5.65
CA THR A 71 -4.67 14.82 5.33
C THR A 71 -3.15 14.80 5.48
N ILE A 72 -2.49 15.72 4.79
CA ILE A 72 -1.03 15.90 4.92
C ILE A 72 -0.66 16.29 6.34
N ASP A 73 -1.44 17.18 6.99
CA ASP A 73 -1.17 17.63 8.35
C ASP A 73 -1.21 16.47 9.36
N GLU A 74 -2.22 15.60 9.28
CA GLU A 74 -2.28 14.38 10.09
C GLU A 74 -1.08 13.46 9.82
N ALA A 75 -0.69 13.31 8.57
CA ALA A 75 0.44 12.51 8.17
C ALA A 75 1.76 13.02 8.75
N LEU A 76 1.97 14.32 8.72
CA LEU A 76 3.16 14.94 9.29
C LEU A 76 3.19 14.84 10.82
N LEU A 77 2.05 14.93 11.50
CA LEU A 77 1.97 14.69 12.95
C LEU A 77 2.39 13.25 13.30
N VAL A 78 1.87 12.27 12.59
CA VAL A 78 2.19 10.85 12.79
C VAL A 78 3.66 10.57 12.44
N ALA A 79 4.15 11.10 11.32
CA ALA A 79 5.55 10.94 10.91
C ALA A 79 6.53 11.52 11.95
N ALA A 80 6.25 12.71 12.47
CA ALA A 80 7.05 13.33 13.51
C ALA A 80 7.09 12.51 14.80
N GLU A 81 5.97 11.85 15.16
CA GLU A 81 5.93 10.99 16.34
C GLU A 81 6.67 9.66 16.11
N VAL A 82 6.59 9.06 14.92
CA VAL A 82 7.43 7.90 14.56
C VAL A 82 8.91 8.27 14.65
N ALA A 83 9.31 9.43 14.12
CA ALA A 83 10.71 9.89 14.14
C ALA A 83 11.26 10.13 15.57
N ARG A 84 10.39 10.33 16.57
CA ARG A 84 10.77 10.45 17.98
C ARG A 84 10.85 9.09 18.69
N SER A 85 10.27 8.06 18.11
CA SER A 85 10.22 6.74 18.74
C SER A 85 11.61 6.08 18.74
N PRO A 86 12.08 5.52 19.84
CA PRO A 86 13.29 4.74 19.87
C PRO A 86 13.11 3.31 19.32
N TYR A 87 11.87 2.92 19.02
CA TYR A 87 11.52 1.55 18.64
C TYR A 87 10.99 1.42 17.22
N LEU A 88 10.66 2.53 16.56
CA LEU A 88 10.13 2.56 15.21
C LEU A 88 11.08 3.29 14.26
N ALA A 89 11.17 2.82 13.03
CA ALA A 89 11.96 3.45 11.97
C ALA A 89 11.02 3.78 10.81
N LEU A 90 10.82 5.05 10.51
CA LEU A 90 10.05 5.47 9.34
C LEU A 90 10.88 5.25 8.08
N THR A 91 10.52 4.26 7.27
CA THR A 91 11.30 3.81 6.12
C THR A 91 10.59 4.03 4.79
N GLY A 92 9.46 4.72 4.81
CA GLY A 92 8.74 5.04 3.59
C GLY A 92 7.28 5.41 3.79
N THR A 93 6.58 5.47 2.66
CA THR A 93 5.15 5.81 2.60
C THR A 93 4.38 4.78 1.80
N SER A 94 3.09 4.69 2.07
CA SER A 94 2.19 3.77 1.39
C SER A 94 0.81 4.38 1.15
N GLY A 95 0.03 3.73 0.28
CA GLY A 95 -1.37 4.01 0.06
C GLY A 95 -2.01 2.94 -0.81
N PHE A 96 -3.34 2.97 -0.93
CA PHE A 96 -4.06 2.04 -1.78
C PHE A 96 -5.15 2.76 -2.58
N GLU A 97 -4.91 2.93 -3.87
CA GLU A 97 -5.80 3.60 -4.81
C GLU A 97 -6.91 2.70 -5.37
N GLY A 98 -6.76 1.38 -5.25
CA GLY A 98 -7.63 0.40 -5.89
C GLY A 98 -9.10 0.40 -5.42
N ILE A 99 -9.43 1.15 -4.37
CA ILE A 99 -10.81 1.37 -3.91
C ILE A 99 -11.45 2.64 -4.49
N ILE A 100 -10.70 3.43 -5.25
CA ILE A 100 -11.21 4.63 -5.88
C ILE A 100 -12.15 4.23 -7.02
N GLN A 101 -13.38 4.72 -6.97
CA GLN A 101 -14.39 4.47 -7.99
C GLN A 101 -14.68 5.73 -8.78
N ALA A 102 -15.15 5.57 -10.02
CA ALA A 102 -15.68 6.66 -10.80
C ALA A 102 -16.91 7.28 -10.09
N HIS A 103 -16.97 8.59 -10.04
CA HIS A 103 -18.14 9.33 -9.56
C HIS A 103 -18.77 10.08 -10.73
N GLY A 104 -19.94 9.60 -11.18
CA GLY A 104 -20.65 10.16 -12.34
C GLY A 104 -19.84 10.01 -13.64
N ASP A 105 -19.82 11.05 -14.47
CA ASP A 105 -19.14 11.06 -15.77
C ASP A 105 -17.63 11.37 -15.71
N ARG A 106 -17.07 11.49 -14.51
CA ARG A 106 -15.62 11.79 -14.36
C ARG A 106 -14.78 10.54 -14.56
N PRO A 107 -13.68 10.61 -15.34
CA PRO A 107 -12.74 9.52 -15.46
C PRO A 107 -12.17 9.13 -14.09
N VAL A 108 -12.01 7.84 -13.82
CA VAL A 108 -11.44 7.32 -12.57
C VAL A 108 -9.98 7.76 -12.40
N ALA A 109 -9.28 8.05 -13.48
CA ALA A 109 -7.88 8.46 -13.48
C ALA A 109 -7.63 9.72 -12.63
N GLU A 110 -8.46 10.77 -12.74
CA GLU A 110 -8.26 12.04 -12.03
C GLU A 110 -8.22 11.87 -10.49
N PRO A 111 -9.18 11.20 -9.83
CA PRO A 111 -9.09 10.99 -8.39
C PRO A 111 -7.96 10.03 -7.98
N VAL A 112 -7.56 9.09 -8.83
CA VAL A 112 -6.40 8.22 -8.60
C VAL A 112 -5.12 9.04 -8.62
N GLU A 113 -4.91 9.86 -9.63
CA GLU A 113 -3.74 10.74 -9.75
C GLU A 113 -3.65 11.72 -8.58
N LYS A 114 -4.77 12.33 -8.20
CA LYS A 114 -4.82 13.21 -7.03
C LYS A 114 -4.42 12.50 -5.73
N PHE A 115 -4.83 11.26 -5.55
CA PHE A 115 -4.41 10.47 -4.39
C PHE A 115 -2.92 10.14 -4.42
N LEU A 116 -2.39 9.79 -5.59
CA LEU A 116 -0.95 9.56 -5.75
C LEU A 116 -0.14 10.83 -5.52
N ASP A 117 -0.66 12.00 -5.91
CA ASP A 117 -0.06 13.30 -5.61
C ASP A 117 0.04 13.56 -4.11
N GLN A 118 -0.95 13.16 -3.32
CA GLN A 118 -0.89 13.26 -1.86
C GLN A 118 0.22 12.37 -1.27
N ILE A 119 0.43 11.16 -1.82
CA ILE A 119 1.56 10.29 -1.40
C ILE A 119 2.89 10.96 -1.73
N VAL A 120 3.03 11.55 -2.91
CA VAL A 120 4.23 12.29 -3.31
C VAL A 120 4.48 13.48 -2.38
N GLU A 121 3.46 14.29 -2.14
CA GLU A 121 3.55 15.47 -1.29
C GLU A 121 3.96 15.13 0.15
N VAL A 122 3.33 14.13 0.76
CA VAL A 122 3.68 13.70 2.13
C VAL A 122 5.08 13.12 2.18
N THR A 123 5.49 12.36 1.16
CA THR A 123 6.84 11.80 1.10
C THR A 123 7.90 12.90 1.03
N HIS A 124 7.71 13.89 0.17
CA HIS A 124 8.61 15.06 0.08
C HIS A 124 8.65 15.85 1.39
N ALA A 125 7.50 16.06 2.04
CA ALA A 125 7.45 16.81 3.30
C ALA A 125 8.18 16.07 4.43
N ILE A 126 8.05 14.75 4.51
CA ILE A 126 8.77 13.91 5.49
C ILE A 126 10.28 13.93 5.21
N ASP A 127 10.68 13.80 3.94
CA ASP A 127 12.08 13.84 3.51
C ASP A 127 12.74 15.20 3.83
N ALA A 128 12.05 16.30 3.52
CA ALA A 128 12.50 17.66 3.81
C ALA A 128 12.69 17.94 5.31
N ASN A 129 11.93 17.25 6.18
CA ASN A 129 12.09 17.32 7.63
C ASN A 129 13.16 16.38 8.18
N GLY A 130 13.74 15.50 7.36
CA GLY A 130 14.74 14.52 7.78
C GLY A 130 14.16 13.46 8.74
N TRP A 131 12.90 13.09 8.59
CA TRP A 131 12.22 12.13 9.47
C TRP A 131 12.29 10.68 8.99
N PHE A 132 12.79 10.44 7.78
CA PHE A 132 13.06 9.06 7.36
C PHE A 132 14.32 8.52 8.05
N GLU A 133 14.22 7.29 8.51
CA GLU A 133 15.37 6.57 9.06
C GLU A 133 16.45 6.38 7.98
N PRO A 134 17.71 6.66 8.26
CA PRO A 134 18.80 6.35 7.34
C PRO A 134 18.81 4.87 6.96
N SER A 135 18.52 4.58 5.71
CA SER A 135 18.41 3.22 5.17
C SER A 135 18.98 3.18 3.74
N PRO A 136 19.33 2.00 3.22
CA PRO A 136 19.83 1.86 1.86
C PRO A 136 18.85 2.37 0.78
N GLU A 137 17.55 2.38 1.09
CA GLU A 137 16.50 2.83 0.18
C GLU A 137 15.25 3.26 0.95
N LEU A 138 14.52 4.20 0.35
CA LEU A 138 13.20 4.62 0.79
C LEU A 138 12.14 3.82 0.02
N ILE A 139 11.21 3.19 0.73
CA ILE A 139 10.12 2.43 0.11
C ILE A 139 8.91 3.35 -0.08
N VAL A 140 8.44 3.48 -1.32
CA VAL A 140 7.15 4.09 -1.60
C VAL A 140 6.28 3.06 -2.30
N THR A 141 5.12 2.75 -1.72
CA THR A 141 4.31 1.65 -2.19
C THR A 141 2.84 2.02 -2.32
N ALA A 142 2.31 1.74 -3.49
CA ALA A 142 0.89 1.79 -3.82
C ALA A 142 0.64 0.72 -4.89
N GLY A 143 -0.52 0.73 -5.51
CA GLY A 143 -0.75 -0.11 -6.66
C GLY A 143 -1.38 -1.43 -6.33
N GLY A 144 -2.69 -1.44 -6.50
CA GLY A 144 -3.46 -2.65 -6.73
C GLY A 144 -3.44 -3.02 -8.21
N SER A 145 -4.27 -3.98 -8.57
CA SER A 145 -4.32 -4.53 -9.93
C SER A 145 -4.98 -3.62 -10.97
N ALA A 146 -5.68 -2.56 -10.52
CA ALA A 146 -6.45 -1.70 -11.41
C ALA A 146 -5.68 -0.50 -11.98
N PHE A 147 -4.69 0.05 -11.24
CA PHE A 147 -4.05 1.32 -11.56
C PHE A 147 -2.53 1.31 -11.39
N PHE A 148 -1.88 0.15 -11.47
CA PHE A 148 -0.43 0.07 -11.26
C PHE A 148 0.38 0.88 -12.30
N ASP A 149 -0.16 1.12 -13.48
CA ASP A 149 0.40 2.00 -14.52
C ASP A 149 0.52 3.45 -14.03
N HIS A 150 -0.55 4.03 -13.46
CA HIS A 150 -0.53 5.35 -12.84
C HIS A 150 0.44 5.41 -11.66
N VAL A 151 0.48 4.35 -10.83
CA VAL A 151 1.39 4.26 -9.69
C VAL A 151 2.84 4.28 -10.16
N VAL A 152 3.21 3.46 -11.15
CA VAL A 152 4.57 3.42 -11.68
C VAL A 152 4.93 4.77 -12.30
N ASP A 153 4.07 5.32 -13.15
CA ASP A 153 4.35 6.61 -13.81
C ASP A 153 4.54 7.74 -12.79
N ARG A 154 3.72 7.80 -11.75
CA ARG A 154 3.73 8.90 -10.79
C ARG A 154 4.83 8.76 -9.75
N LEU A 155 4.96 7.60 -9.12
CA LEU A 155 5.88 7.41 -8.00
C LEU A 155 7.34 7.22 -8.45
N SER A 156 7.60 6.70 -9.64
CA SER A 156 8.99 6.53 -10.12
C SER A 156 9.70 7.85 -10.45
N ARG A 157 8.96 8.95 -10.54
CA ARG A 157 9.50 10.31 -10.76
C ARG A 157 9.79 11.06 -9.46
N LEU A 158 9.52 10.46 -8.32
CA LEU A 158 9.73 11.07 -7.02
C LEU A 158 11.24 11.16 -6.73
N GLU A 159 11.70 12.35 -6.39
CA GLU A 159 13.08 12.61 -6.02
C GLU A 159 13.19 12.75 -4.50
N THR A 160 14.07 11.97 -3.89
CA THR A 160 14.27 11.91 -2.43
C THR A 160 15.77 11.85 -2.10
N ALA A 161 16.12 12.22 -0.85
CA ALA A 161 17.50 12.18 -0.38
C ALA A 161 18.07 10.74 -0.36
N LEU A 162 17.21 9.75 -0.09
CA LEU A 162 17.58 8.33 -0.13
C LEU A 162 17.24 7.73 -1.51
N PRO A 163 17.95 6.68 -1.95
CA PRO A 163 17.57 5.93 -3.14
C PRO A 163 16.13 5.42 -3.04
N LEU A 164 15.33 5.67 -4.07
CA LEU A 164 13.92 5.31 -4.09
C LEU A 164 13.70 3.87 -4.55
N ARG A 165 12.82 3.15 -3.86
CA ARG A 165 12.24 1.89 -4.32
C ARG A 165 10.72 1.98 -4.37
N VAL A 166 10.18 1.99 -5.58
CA VAL A 166 8.73 1.87 -5.79
C VAL A 166 8.33 0.40 -5.77
N VAL A 167 7.30 0.09 -4.99
CA VAL A 167 6.77 -1.27 -4.87
C VAL A 167 5.28 -1.27 -5.21
N ILE A 168 4.90 -2.04 -6.22
CA ILE A 168 3.50 -2.32 -6.55
C ILE A 168 3.04 -3.62 -5.90
N ARG A 169 1.76 -3.71 -5.55
CA ARG A 169 1.16 -4.83 -4.82
C ARG A 169 0.00 -5.47 -5.59
N SER A 170 0.21 -5.70 -6.87
CA SER A 170 -0.80 -6.22 -7.80
C SER A 170 -0.96 -7.73 -7.67
N GLY A 171 -1.46 -8.24 -6.54
CA GLY A 171 -1.58 -9.67 -6.28
C GLY A 171 -2.55 -10.40 -7.22
N CYS A 172 -3.64 -9.74 -7.60
CA CYS A 172 -4.67 -10.36 -8.45
C CYS A 172 -4.22 -10.62 -9.91
N TYR A 173 -3.05 -10.16 -10.33
CA TYR A 173 -2.56 -10.46 -11.68
C TYR A 173 -2.36 -11.98 -11.92
N ILE A 174 -2.14 -12.75 -10.86
CA ILE A 174 -1.93 -14.20 -10.92
C ILE A 174 -3.18 -14.93 -11.41
N THR A 175 -4.34 -14.48 -10.96
CA THR A 175 -5.64 -15.11 -11.30
C THR A 175 -6.44 -14.29 -12.29
N HIS A 176 -6.30 -12.98 -12.26
CA HIS A 176 -7.17 -12.04 -12.96
C HIS A 176 -8.65 -12.33 -12.68
N ASP A 177 -9.56 -11.67 -13.38
CA ASP A 177 -11.00 -11.98 -13.41
C ASP A 177 -11.63 -11.43 -14.69
N ASP A 178 -12.76 -11.99 -15.09
CA ASP A 178 -13.55 -11.55 -16.24
C ASP A 178 -14.55 -10.41 -15.87
N GLY A 179 -14.44 -9.89 -14.69
CA GLY A 179 -15.31 -8.82 -14.15
C GLY A 179 -14.61 -7.48 -14.06
N SER A 180 -14.43 -7.00 -12.84
CA SER A 180 -13.92 -5.66 -12.55
C SER A 180 -12.49 -5.44 -13.00
N LEU A 181 -11.61 -6.43 -12.86
CA LEU A 181 -10.22 -6.29 -13.32
C LEU A 181 -10.08 -6.38 -14.83
N HIS A 182 -10.91 -7.17 -15.50
CA HIS A 182 -10.96 -7.18 -16.97
C HIS A 182 -11.22 -5.78 -17.55
N GLN A 183 -12.05 -4.99 -16.88
CA GLN A 183 -12.39 -3.62 -17.29
C GLN A 183 -11.38 -2.58 -16.79
N ALA A 184 -10.89 -2.70 -15.54
CA ALA A 184 -10.14 -1.65 -14.86
C ALA A 184 -8.61 -1.82 -14.96
N SER A 185 -8.10 -3.03 -15.18
CA SER A 185 -6.65 -3.27 -15.26
C SER A 185 -6.03 -2.60 -16.49
N PRO A 186 -4.81 -2.03 -16.37
CA PRO A 186 -4.07 -1.54 -17.53
C PRO A 186 -3.66 -2.63 -18.52
N MET A 187 -3.82 -3.91 -18.16
CA MET A 187 -3.64 -5.08 -19.02
C MET A 187 -4.97 -5.86 -19.22
N GLY A 188 -6.10 -5.18 -19.07
CA GLY A 188 -7.43 -5.74 -19.25
C GLY A 188 -7.98 -5.53 -20.67
N GLU A 189 -9.31 -5.31 -20.78
CA GLU A 189 -10.00 -5.12 -22.07
C GLU A 189 -9.45 -3.96 -22.90
N THR A 190 -9.13 -2.85 -22.23
CA THR A 190 -8.54 -1.66 -22.87
C THR A 190 -7.14 -1.42 -22.28
N PRO A 191 -6.08 -1.98 -22.90
CA PRO A 191 -4.72 -1.84 -22.39
C PRO A 191 -4.25 -0.39 -22.35
N ARG A 192 -3.55 -0.02 -21.26
CA ARG A 192 -2.96 1.32 -21.05
C ARG A 192 -1.43 1.29 -20.95
N THR A 193 -0.81 0.11 -21.01
CA THR A 193 0.65 -0.07 -20.86
C THR A 193 1.47 0.24 -22.12
N GLY A 194 0.81 0.52 -23.24
CA GLY A 194 1.48 0.66 -24.54
C GLY A 194 1.89 -0.67 -25.19
N HIS A 195 1.55 -1.79 -24.60
CA HIS A 195 1.74 -3.15 -25.12
C HIS A 195 0.38 -3.82 -25.32
N ASP A 196 0.33 -4.79 -26.27
CA ASP A 196 -0.89 -5.55 -26.56
C ASP A 196 -1.08 -6.74 -25.62
N ASP A 197 -0.17 -6.96 -24.68
CA ASP A 197 -0.26 -8.02 -23.68
C ASP A 197 -1.47 -7.81 -22.77
N ARG A 198 -2.26 -8.88 -22.59
CA ARG A 198 -3.45 -8.88 -21.76
C ARG A 198 -3.41 -9.97 -20.73
N LEU A 199 -3.91 -9.67 -19.55
CA LEU A 199 -4.20 -10.68 -18.55
C LEU A 199 -5.54 -11.33 -18.86
N VAL A 200 -5.62 -12.64 -18.63
CA VAL A 200 -6.83 -13.44 -18.79
C VAL A 200 -7.18 -14.10 -17.46
N ALA A 201 -8.48 -14.34 -17.23
CA ALA A 201 -8.91 -15.09 -16.05
C ALA A 201 -8.31 -16.49 -16.06
N ALA A 202 -7.64 -16.85 -14.97
CA ALA A 202 -6.96 -18.15 -14.82
C ALA A 202 -7.72 -19.14 -13.94
N ILE A 203 -8.88 -18.74 -13.39
CA ILE A 203 -9.74 -19.61 -12.58
C ILE A 203 -11.02 -19.90 -13.34
N GLU A 204 -11.32 -21.17 -13.53
CA GLU A 204 -12.57 -21.64 -14.13
C GLU A 204 -13.35 -22.48 -13.13
N ILE A 205 -14.67 -22.34 -13.15
CA ILE A 205 -15.60 -23.18 -12.38
C ILE A 205 -16.43 -23.99 -13.36
N TRP A 206 -16.32 -25.30 -13.27
CA TRP A 206 -17.10 -26.22 -14.08
C TRP A 206 -18.33 -26.68 -13.31
N GLY A 207 -19.50 -26.62 -13.95
CA GLY A 207 -20.76 -27.05 -13.37
C GLY A 207 -21.69 -27.65 -14.43
N VAL A 208 -22.73 -28.31 -13.94
CA VAL A 208 -23.80 -28.88 -14.80
C VAL A 208 -25.06 -28.06 -14.58
N VAL A 209 -25.67 -27.63 -15.68
CA VAL A 209 -26.96 -26.95 -15.64
C VAL A 209 -28.03 -28.00 -15.31
N LEU A 210 -28.62 -27.89 -14.11
CA LEU A 210 -29.66 -28.82 -13.67
C LEU A 210 -31.07 -28.41 -14.12
N SER A 211 -31.31 -27.13 -14.31
CA SER A 211 -32.60 -26.60 -14.73
C SER A 211 -32.43 -25.25 -15.41
N ARG A 212 -33.31 -24.96 -16.35
CA ARG A 212 -33.38 -23.65 -17.02
C ARG A 212 -34.82 -23.15 -17.02
N PRO A 213 -35.32 -22.66 -15.87
CA PRO A 213 -36.73 -22.27 -15.70
C PRO A 213 -37.12 -21.06 -16.55
N GLU A 214 -36.15 -20.18 -16.87
CA GLU A 214 -36.37 -18.98 -17.66
C GLU A 214 -35.18 -18.72 -18.62
N PRO A 215 -35.39 -18.02 -19.75
CA PRO A 215 -34.28 -17.59 -20.60
C PRO A 215 -33.25 -16.75 -19.83
N GLY A 216 -31.97 -17.08 -19.97
CA GLY A 216 -30.87 -16.38 -19.31
C GLY A 216 -30.62 -16.74 -17.85
N ARG A 217 -31.35 -17.74 -17.29
CA ARG A 217 -31.11 -18.30 -15.96
C ARG A 217 -30.92 -19.80 -16.04
N ALA A 218 -29.90 -20.28 -15.33
CA ALA A 218 -29.58 -21.69 -15.20
C ALA A 218 -29.20 -22.03 -13.75
#